data_962cf4f211f8ef1df9b88e3d4fd37321
#
_entry.id   962cf4f211f8ef1df9b88e3d4fd37321
#
_cell.length_a   1.000
_cell.length_b   1.000
_cell.length_c   1.000
_cell.angle_alpha   90.00
_cell.angle_beta   90.00
_cell.angle_gamma   90.00
#
_symmetry.space_group_name_H-M   'P 1'
#
loop_
_entity.id
_entity.type
_entity.pdbx_description
1 polymer ?
#
loop_
_entity_poly.entity_id
_entity_poly.type
_entity_poly.pdbx_seq_one_letter_code
_entity_poly.pdbx_strand_id
1 'polypeptide(L)'
;MKKTVLFLVCLFTAGVALADNHWVGTWGTAPQLVESHNNPPSPGLGNNSLRQIVQVSIGGEKVRLKLTNEFSSGATEIKAVELALAKTAGSSAEIDETSTVSLTFGGKAGVTMPAKGTAVSDPVGFKIGARQNVAITIHYGSASSTSVSGHPGSRTTSYLKAGNTNDFSDAVKTDHWYTIQTLEVEAPETAGAVAILGNSITDGRGSTTNQQNRWADVLSRRLLENEPTKQVGVLNMGIGGNCVLGGGLGPAAVNRYQRDLFGQEGVKWIILFEAVNDLGGSRNGVQTAKSIIGVYKQIIREAHQKGIYVFGATITPFKGNSYYSVDHENGRSTLNKWIRTTKMLDGVIDFDKAVRNPEDTIAMQSQFLFENDWLHLNAKGYETMGGCIDLDLFTKSDPLAADDEEDEAYGEALWIEAENLRTNTVGTGFQLVSDAAASGGKYLKTVTQFANPAPADSAYMLTTAFTAKTAGTYYIYARVLCPTWDDDSYWVGVDGPMNNFVNGLQTDAWSWKELYNGHLSAGQHQLTIAGREDGACLDKLCITMNAEAPDGMGGSPTAIGHLSTTGRAVASVDTYTLSGIQTTMQATGPYIAISRADDGTVLSRKVILR
;
A
#
# COMPACT_ATOMS: atom_id res chain seq x y z
N MET A 1 48.01 51.72 -42.57
CA MET A 1 47.15 50.53 -42.44
C MET A 1 46.74 50.40 -41.00
N LYS A 2 45.56 50.85 -40.64
CA LYS A 2 45.00 50.75 -39.25
C LYS A 2 44.25 49.43 -39.16
N LYS A 3 44.66 48.51 -38.26
CA LYS A 3 43.96 47.28 -37.94
C LYS A 3 42.89 47.58 -36.89
N THR A 4 41.63 47.44 -37.28
CA THR A 4 40.49 47.51 -36.36
C THR A 4 40.28 46.12 -35.77
N VAL A 5 40.42 45.99 -34.43
CA VAL A 5 40.10 44.78 -33.68
C VAL A 5 38.66 44.88 -33.26
N LEU A 6 37.83 43.97 -33.78
CA LEU A 6 36.42 43.85 -33.39
C LEU A 6 36.31 42.94 -32.14
N PHE A 7 35.93 43.48 -31.00
CA PHE A 7 35.61 42.70 -29.79
C PHE A 7 34.17 42.18 -29.90
N LEU A 8 34.01 40.89 -30.03
CA LEU A 8 32.71 40.21 -29.97
C LEU A 8 32.38 39.94 -28.47
N VAL A 9 31.47 40.74 -27.92
CA VAL A 9 30.94 40.49 -26.57
C VAL A 9 29.83 39.46 -26.68
N CYS A 10 30.10 38.20 -26.29
CA CYS A 10 29.07 37.19 -26.08
C CYS A 10 28.34 37.44 -24.77
N LEU A 11 27.13 38.00 -24.83
CA LEU A 11 26.19 37.98 -23.68
C LEU A 11 25.72 36.56 -23.46
N PHE A 12 26.22 35.91 -22.43
CA PHE A 12 25.61 34.71 -21.87
C PHE A 12 24.36 35.18 -21.10
N THR A 13 23.18 35.06 -21.70
CA THR A 13 21.93 35.06 -20.94
C THR A 13 21.84 33.70 -20.24
N ALA A 14 22.18 33.68 -18.95
CA ALA A 14 21.80 32.56 -18.10
C ALA A 14 20.26 32.56 -18.04
N GLY A 15 19.65 31.72 -18.85
CA GLY A 15 18.25 31.36 -18.70
C GLY A 15 18.10 30.71 -17.34
N VAL A 16 17.48 31.41 -16.39
CA VAL A 16 16.95 30.80 -15.18
C VAL A 16 15.86 29.85 -15.69
N ALA A 17 16.16 28.55 -15.75
CA ALA A 17 15.13 27.55 -15.91
C ALA A 17 14.19 27.73 -14.71
N LEU A 18 13.00 28.28 -14.94
CA LEU A 18 11.93 28.26 -13.96
C LEU A 18 11.68 26.77 -13.71
N ALA A 19 11.98 26.31 -12.50
CA ALA A 19 11.61 24.95 -12.11
C ALA A 19 10.10 24.84 -12.30
N ASP A 20 9.68 23.83 -13.08
CA ASP A 20 8.25 23.57 -13.29
C ASP A 20 7.62 23.28 -11.92
N ASN A 21 6.54 23.99 -11.62
CA ASN A 21 5.77 23.74 -10.41
C ASN A 21 4.83 22.56 -10.62
N HIS A 22 4.60 21.79 -9.56
CA HIS A 22 3.64 20.71 -9.54
C HIS A 22 2.71 20.80 -8.32
N TRP A 23 1.64 20.01 -8.32
CA TRP A 23 0.73 19.92 -7.18
C TRP A 23 1.30 18.99 -6.12
N VAL A 24 1.26 19.44 -4.86
CA VAL A 24 1.70 18.66 -3.69
C VAL A 24 0.63 18.75 -2.60
N GLY A 25 0.24 17.61 -2.05
CA GLY A 25 -0.65 17.57 -0.91
C GLY A 25 -0.02 18.24 0.31
N THR A 26 -0.72 19.20 0.89
CA THR A 26 -0.27 19.92 2.09
C THR A 26 -1.09 19.60 3.33
N TRP A 27 -2.30 19.14 3.16
CA TRP A 27 -3.17 18.56 4.17
C TRP A 27 -4.03 17.48 3.53
N GLY A 28 -4.31 16.41 4.27
CA GLY A 28 -5.17 15.34 3.79
C GLY A 28 -5.72 14.51 4.92
N THR A 29 -6.86 13.87 4.66
CA THR A 29 -7.53 12.94 5.56
C THR A 29 -8.13 11.78 4.76
N ALA A 30 -8.19 10.59 5.36
CA ALA A 30 -8.81 9.42 4.75
C ALA A 30 -10.33 9.44 4.96
N PRO A 31 -11.14 9.55 3.90
CA PRO A 31 -12.59 9.53 4.03
C PRO A 31 -13.10 8.10 4.25
N GLN A 32 -14.23 8.03 4.98
CA GLN A 32 -15.02 6.82 5.21
C GLN A 32 -16.52 7.13 5.18
N LEU A 33 -17.36 6.10 5.18
CA LEU A 33 -18.74 6.25 5.60
C LEU A 33 -18.72 6.51 7.11
N VAL A 34 -19.22 7.67 7.54
CA VAL A 34 -19.25 7.96 8.97
C VAL A 34 -20.29 7.06 9.66
N GLU A 35 -19.98 6.61 10.87
CA GLU A 35 -20.89 5.84 11.70
C GLU A 35 -22.11 6.70 12.08
N SER A 36 -23.26 6.09 12.31
CA SER A 36 -24.53 6.81 12.54
C SER A 36 -24.45 7.84 13.69
N HIS A 37 -23.67 7.58 14.73
CA HIS A 37 -23.46 8.49 15.85
C HIS A 37 -22.49 9.65 15.55
N ASN A 38 -21.74 9.56 14.44
CA ASN A 38 -20.83 10.58 13.95
C ASN A 38 -21.43 11.36 12.76
N ASN A 39 -22.70 11.12 12.41
CA ASN A 39 -23.40 11.92 11.42
C ASN A 39 -23.41 13.40 11.82
N PRO A 40 -23.46 14.34 10.84
CA PRO A 40 -23.54 15.77 11.13
C PRO A 40 -24.67 16.06 12.12
N PRO A 41 -24.39 16.76 13.26
CA PRO A 41 -25.43 17.12 14.22
C PRO A 41 -26.50 18.05 13.58
N SER A 42 -27.65 18.17 14.22
CA SER A 42 -28.64 19.16 13.78
C SER A 42 -27.99 20.56 13.68
N PRO A 43 -28.21 21.30 12.58
CA PRO A 43 -29.26 21.14 11.55
C PRO A 43 -28.88 20.19 10.39
N GLY A 44 -27.76 19.49 10.39
CA GLY A 44 -27.30 18.67 9.30
C GLY A 44 -26.65 19.45 8.16
N LEU A 45 -26.16 18.76 7.10
CA LEU A 45 -25.47 19.45 5.99
C LEU A 45 -26.44 20.10 5.01
N GLY A 46 -27.55 19.43 4.68
CA GLY A 46 -28.48 19.87 3.62
C GLY A 46 -29.01 21.29 3.81
N ASN A 47 -28.79 22.17 2.84
CA ASN A 47 -29.13 23.61 2.83
C ASN A 47 -28.52 24.41 3.99
N ASN A 48 -27.40 24.00 4.54
CA ASN A 48 -26.70 24.60 5.66
C ASN A 48 -25.24 24.90 5.31
N SER A 49 -24.54 25.61 6.19
CA SER A 49 -23.13 25.96 6.06
C SER A 49 -22.29 25.20 7.08
N LEU A 50 -21.15 24.67 6.63
CA LEU A 50 -20.16 24.01 7.47
C LEU A 50 -18.81 24.68 7.28
N ARG A 51 -18.21 25.15 8.37
CA ARG A 51 -16.83 25.64 8.42
C ARG A 51 -15.93 24.65 9.16
N GLN A 52 -14.90 24.19 8.47
CA GLN A 52 -13.96 23.20 8.96
C GLN A 52 -12.56 23.82 8.98
N ILE A 53 -11.82 23.59 10.05
CA ILE A 53 -10.47 24.13 10.19
C ILE A 53 -9.47 23.00 9.95
N VAL A 54 -8.46 23.28 9.12
CA VAL A 54 -7.36 22.37 8.83
C VAL A 54 -6.04 23.10 8.97
N GLN A 55 -4.97 22.40 9.38
CA GLN A 55 -3.64 22.99 9.41
C GLN A 55 -2.80 22.38 8.27
N VAL A 56 -2.28 23.23 7.39
CA VAL A 56 -1.43 22.78 6.29
C VAL A 56 -0.01 22.49 6.78
N SER A 57 0.71 21.59 6.11
CA SER A 57 2.10 21.25 6.42
C SER A 57 3.10 22.20 5.75
N ILE A 58 2.96 22.40 4.44
CA ILE A 58 3.79 23.32 3.63
C ILE A 58 2.94 24.46 3.06
N GLY A 59 3.57 25.54 2.69
CA GLY A 59 2.91 26.71 2.10
C GLY A 59 2.95 26.72 0.58
N GLY A 60 2.24 27.68 -0.01
CA GLY A 60 2.21 27.94 -1.45
C GLY A 60 1.45 29.21 -1.80
N GLU A 61 1.48 29.62 -3.06
CA GLU A 61 0.80 30.81 -3.58
C GLU A 61 -0.55 30.46 -4.25
N LYS A 62 -0.73 29.22 -4.68
CA LYS A 62 -1.97 28.70 -5.26
C LYS A 62 -2.36 27.40 -4.60
N VAL A 63 -3.66 27.17 -4.49
CA VAL A 63 -4.24 25.98 -3.88
C VAL A 63 -5.35 25.41 -4.74
N ARG A 64 -5.66 24.13 -4.53
CA ARG A 64 -6.90 23.46 -4.96
C ARG A 64 -7.37 22.50 -3.88
N LEU A 65 -8.67 22.28 -3.81
CA LEU A 65 -9.32 21.45 -2.81
C LEU A 65 -10.01 20.26 -3.47
N LYS A 66 -9.74 19.05 -2.94
CA LYS A 66 -10.46 17.84 -3.31
C LYS A 66 -11.60 17.59 -2.32
N LEU A 67 -12.81 17.46 -2.84
CA LEU A 67 -14.02 17.08 -2.12
C LEU A 67 -14.40 15.63 -2.42
N THR A 68 -15.05 14.97 -1.46
CA THR A 68 -15.45 13.57 -1.59
C THR A 68 -16.93 13.36 -1.20
N ASN A 69 -17.61 12.54 -2.00
CA ASN A 69 -18.93 11.96 -1.75
C ASN A 69 -18.87 10.43 -1.92
N GLU A 70 -17.67 9.85 -1.80
CA GLU A 70 -17.34 8.47 -2.17
C GLU A 70 -18.18 7.42 -1.41
N PHE A 71 -18.55 7.74 -0.18
CA PHE A 71 -19.30 6.82 0.69
C PHE A 71 -20.79 7.16 0.78
N SER A 72 -21.24 8.22 0.12
CA SER A 72 -22.66 8.58 0.11
C SER A 72 -23.43 7.76 -0.91
N SER A 73 -24.64 7.36 -0.54
CA SER A 73 -25.57 6.65 -1.42
C SER A 73 -26.34 7.56 -2.36
N GLY A 74 -26.33 8.89 -2.11
CA GLY A 74 -27.00 9.92 -2.91
C GLY A 74 -26.04 10.99 -3.41
N ALA A 75 -26.50 11.83 -4.33
CA ALA A 75 -25.75 13.00 -4.75
C ALA A 75 -25.65 14.04 -3.64
N THR A 76 -24.51 14.76 -3.58
CA THR A 76 -24.30 15.91 -2.70
C THR A 76 -24.10 17.16 -3.55
N GLU A 77 -24.97 18.14 -3.36
CA GLU A 77 -24.89 19.45 -4.01
C GLU A 77 -24.10 20.42 -3.12
N ILE A 78 -23.08 21.02 -3.68
CA ILE A 78 -22.30 22.11 -3.08
C ILE A 78 -22.65 23.37 -3.87
N LYS A 79 -23.17 24.39 -3.19
CA LYS A 79 -23.53 25.67 -3.80
C LYS A 79 -22.34 26.61 -3.91
N ALA A 80 -21.47 26.60 -2.89
CA ALA A 80 -20.23 27.39 -2.87
C ALA A 80 -19.24 26.80 -1.87
N VAL A 81 -17.95 27.06 -2.12
CA VAL A 81 -16.85 26.76 -1.18
C VAL A 81 -15.96 27.98 -1.10
N GLU A 82 -15.59 28.34 0.13
CA GLU A 82 -14.68 29.45 0.41
C GLU A 82 -13.51 28.97 1.27
N LEU A 83 -12.34 29.50 0.99
CA LEU A 83 -11.14 29.38 1.83
C LEU A 83 -10.81 30.72 2.46
N ALA A 84 -10.38 30.69 3.72
CA ALA A 84 -9.83 31.84 4.41
C ALA A 84 -8.78 31.39 5.43
N LEU A 85 -7.88 32.31 5.85
CA LEU A 85 -6.99 32.02 6.97
C LEU A 85 -7.81 32.01 8.26
N ALA A 86 -7.74 30.90 9.02
CA ALA A 86 -8.38 30.79 10.31
C ALA A 86 -7.53 31.47 11.39
N LYS A 87 -8.17 32.21 12.32
CA LYS A 87 -7.47 32.89 13.40
C LYS A 87 -6.97 31.94 14.50
N THR A 88 -7.53 30.73 14.56
CA THR A 88 -7.18 29.71 15.54
C THR A 88 -7.03 28.34 14.88
N ALA A 89 -6.44 27.38 15.58
CA ALA A 89 -6.32 25.99 15.13
C ALA A 89 -7.63 25.18 15.29
N GLY A 90 -8.78 25.86 15.43
CA GLY A 90 -10.11 25.24 15.55
C GLY A 90 -10.86 25.62 16.81
N SER A 91 -10.28 26.37 17.76
CA SER A 91 -10.98 26.76 19.00
C SER A 91 -12.06 27.82 18.77
N SER A 92 -12.03 28.56 17.63
CA SER A 92 -13.09 29.45 17.18
C SER A 92 -13.32 29.33 15.67
N ALA A 93 -14.51 29.75 15.20
CA ALA A 93 -14.83 29.82 13.78
C ALA A 93 -14.32 31.09 13.09
N GLU A 94 -13.58 31.93 13.81
CA GLU A 94 -13.11 33.22 13.30
C GLU A 94 -12.07 33.10 12.19
N ILE A 95 -12.21 33.92 11.17
CA ILE A 95 -11.34 33.98 10.01
C ILE A 95 -10.78 35.39 9.80
N ASP A 96 -9.71 35.46 9.05
CA ASP A 96 -9.31 36.71 8.42
C ASP A 96 -10.15 36.90 7.14
N GLU A 97 -11.18 37.74 7.22
CA GLU A 97 -12.10 37.99 6.11
C GLU A 97 -11.40 38.55 4.87
N THR A 98 -10.27 39.29 5.06
CA THR A 98 -9.51 39.87 3.95
C THR A 98 -8.77 38.81 3.11
N SER A 99 -8.58 37.61 3.66
CA SER A 99 -7.96 36.48 3.00
C SER A 99 -8.95 35.59 2.23
N THR A 100 -10.25 35.89 2.31
CA THR A 100 -11.29 35.02 1.76
C THR A 100 -11.22 34.92 0.23
N VAL A 101 -11.20 33.70 -0.30
CA VAL A 101 -11.29 33.39 -1.72
C VAL A 101 -12.37 32.35 -1.97
N SER A 102 -13.13 32.54 -3.04
CA SER A 102 -14.14 31.57 -3.49
C SER A 102 -13.53 30.57 -4.46
N LEU A 103 -13.82 29.28 -4.27
CA LEU A 103 -13.42 28.22 -5.18
C LEU A 103 -14.43 28.07 -6.32
N THR A 104 -13.94 27.61 -7.48
CA THR A 104 -14.77 27.20 -8.61
C THR A 104 -14.49 25.76 -9.00
N PHE A 105 -15.41 25.15 -9.74
CA PHE A 105 -15.35 23.78 -10.24
C PHE A 105 -15.71 23.80 -11.73
N GLY A 106 -14.71 23.77 -12.61
CA GLY A 106 -14.89 23.97 -14.03
C GLY A 106 -15.49 25.36 -14.35
N GLY A 107 -15.05 26.39 -13.65
CA GLY A 107 -15.50 27.79 -13.75
C GLY A 107 -16.86 28.08 -13.09
N LYS A 108 -17.49 27.14 -12.40
CA LYS A 108 -18.77 27.32 -11.68
C LYS A 108 -18.53 27.40 -10.17
N ALA A 109 -19.29 28.25 -9.47
CA ALA A 109 -19.16 28.42 -8.02
C ALA A 109 -19.52 27.17 -7.21
N GLY A 110 -20.34 26.30 -7.75
CA GLY A 110 -20.77 25.07 -7.09
C GLY A 110 -20.56 23.82 -7.95
N VAL A 111 -20.76 22.67 -7.32
CA VAL A 111 -20.66 21.35 -7.97
C VAL A 111 -21.65 20.38 -7.34
N THR A 112 -22.21 19.50 -8.16
CA THR A 112 -22.98 18.34 -7.67
C THR A 112 -22.13 17.08 -7.86
N MET A 113 -21.70 16.50 -6.76
CA MET A 113 -21.00 15.21 -6.77
C MET A 113 -22.04 14.09 -6.77
N PRO A 114 -22.01 13.17 -7.75
CA PRO A 114 -22.91 12.01 -7.72
C PRO A 114 -22.60 11.11 -6.51
N ALA A 115 -23.45 10.15 -6.23
CA ALA A 115 -23.15 9.08 -5.30
C ALA A 115 -21.79 8.45 -5.66
N LYS A 116 -20.94 8.21 -4.66
CA LYS A 116 -19.58 7.68 -4.81
C LYS A 116 -18.62 8.54 -5.65
N GLY A 117 -18.96 9.81 -5.90
CA GLY A 117 -18.16 10.74 -6.69
C GLY A 117 -17.22 11.59 -5.85
N THR A 118 -16.30 12.25 -6.53
CA THR A 118 -15.38 13.27 -5.99
C THR A 118 -15.40 14.50 -6.87
N ALA A 119 -14.90 15.62 -6.38
CA ALA A 119 -14.67 16.83 -7.17
C ALA A 119 -13.36 17.49 -6.74
N VAL A 120 -12.65 18.09 -7.70
CA VAL A 120 -11.47 18.91 -7.45
C VAL A 120 -11.78 20.33 -7.90
N SER A 121 -11.48 21.32 -7.06
CA SER A 121 -11.67 22.72 -7.44
C SER A 121 -10.68 23.15 -8.53
N ASP A 122 -11.06 24.17 -9.27
CA ASP A 122 -10.09 24.88 -10.08
C ASP A 122 -8.98 25.50 -9.18
N PRO A 123 -7.76 25.64 -9.68
CA PRO A 123 -6.71 26.35 -8.96
C PRO A 123 -7.09 27.81 -8.65
N VAL A 124 -6.82 28.26 -7.43
CA VAL A 124 -7.07 29.65 -7.02
C VAL A 124 -5.81 30.24 -6.38
N GLY A 125 -5.56 31.52 -6.64
CA GLY A 125 -4.53 32.29 -5.91
C GLY A 125 -4.96 32.43 -4.44
N PHE A 126 -4.25 31.76 -3.55
CA PHE A 126 -4.45 31.81 -2.10
C PHE A 126 -3.10 31.62 -1.42
N LYS A 127 -2.52 32.72 -0.99
CA LYS A 127 -1.21 32.69 -0.33
C LYS A 127 -1.33 32.09 1.08
N ILE A 128 -0.66 31.00 1.29
CA ILE A 128 -0.67 30.27 2.56
C ILE A 128 0.76 29.96 3.00
N GLY A 129 1.07 30.26 4.25
CA GLY A 129 2.34 29.87 4.89
C GLY A 129 2.30 28.44 5.41
N ALA A 130 3.47 27.83 5.56
CA ALA A 130 3.56 26.51 6.18
C ALA A 130 2.99 26.55 7.61
N ARG A 131 2.28 25.49 8.01
CA ARG A 131 1.58 25.31 9.28
C ARG A 131 0.52 26.39 9.61
N GLN A 132 0.08 27.15 8.63
CA GLN A 132 -1.09 28.02 8.81
C GLN A 132 -2.38 27.21 8.89
N ASN A 133 -3.36 27.76 9.63
CA ASN A 133 -4.68 27.19 9.73
C ASN A 133 -5.57 27.78 8.64
N VAL A 134 -6.27 26.91 7.91
CA VAL A 134 -7.19 27.26 6.84
C VAL A 134 -8.61 26.90 7.27
N ALA A 135 -9.52 27.85 7.15
CA ALA A 135 -10.95 27.61 7.24
C ALA A 135 -11.49 27.26 5.86
N ILE A 136 -12.11 26.10 5.75
CA ILE A 136 -12.84 25.64 4.56
C ILE A 136 -14.32 25.77 4.89
N THR A 137 -15.00 26.72 4.26
CA THR A 137 -16.45 26.94 4.42
C THR A 137 -17.20 26.38 3.23
N ILE A 138 -18.10 25.44 3.48
CA ILE A 138 -18.92 24.81 2.45
C ILE A 138 -20.39 25.20 2.65
N HIS A 139 -21.02 25.73 1.61
CA HIS A 139 -22.45 26.00 1.56
C HIS A 139 -23.13 24.88 0.77
N TYR A 140 -23.92 24.05 1.46
CA TYR A 140 -24.58 22.91 0.84
C TYR A 140 -25.92 23.28 0.19
N GLY A 141 -26.24 22.58 -0.88
CA GLY A 141 -27.59 22.37 -1.35
C GLY A 141 -28.17 21.08 -0.74
N SER A 142 -28.58 20.15 -1.56
CA SER A 142 -29.02 18.84 -1.07
C SER A 142 -27.84 17.98 -0.61
N ALA A 143 -27.99 17.32 0.52
CA ALA A 143 -27.01 16.37 1.05
C ALA A 143 -27.72 15.28 1.87
N SER A 144 -27.15 14.08 1.90
CA SER A 144 -27.64 12.99 2.75
C SER A 144 -27.44 13.34 4.24
N SER A 145 -28.38 12.92 5.08
CA SER A 145 -28.30 13.03 6.53
C SER A 145 -27.81 11.75 7.23
N THR A 146 -27.77 10.62 6.51
CA THR A 146 -27.49 9.30 7.08
C THR A 146 -26.41 8.52 6.35
N SER A 147 -26.03 8.95 5.15
CA SER A 147 -25.00 8.33 4.33
C SER A 147 -24.02 9.42 3.90
N VAL A 148 -23.09 9.75 4.81
CA VAL A 148 -22.20 10.90 4.66
C VAL A 148 -20.75 10.43 4.55
N SER A 149 -20.06 10.96 3.54
CA SER A 149 -18.59 10.81 3.43
C SER A 149 -17.91 11.79 4.37
N GLY A 150 -17.06 11.30 5.23
CA GLY A 150 -16.37 12.14 6.18
C GLY A 150 -15.22 11.43 6.90
N HIS A 151 -14.72 12.07 7.93
CA HIS A 151 -13.64 11.59 8.79
C HIS A 151 -13.94 11.94 10.25
N PRO A 152 -14.38 10.97 11.08
CA PRO A 152 -14.77 11.23 12.48
C PRO A 152 -13.62 11.68 13.38
N GLY A 153 -12.39 11.30 13.05
CA GLY A 153 -11.20 11.57 13.87
C GLY A 153 -10.52 12.91 13.63
N SER A 154 -11.24 13.98 13.34
CA SER A 154 -10.61 15.27 12.97
C SER A 154 -9.69 15.86 14.03
N ARG A 155 -9.94 15.59 15.33
CA ARG A 155 -9.25 16.23 16.45
C ARG A 155 -9.23 17.76 16.35
N THR A 156 -10.16 18.31 15.57
CA THR A 156 -10.29 19.74 15.30
C THR A 156 -11.78 20.07 15.21
N THR A 157 -12.18 21.14 15.86
CA THR A 157 -13.59 21.54 15.90
C THR A 157 -14.02 22.13 14.56
N SER A 158 -15.12 21.63 14.06
CA SER A 158 -15.90 22.12 12.92
C SER A 158 -17.16 22.83 13.41
N TYR A 159 -17.67 23.76 12.60
CA TYR A 159 -18.77 24.66 12.93
C TYR A 159 -19.87 24.53 11.91
N LEU A 160 -21.06 24.08 12.37
CA LEU A 160 -22.24 23.86 11.52
C LEU A 160 -23.32 24.91 11.84
N LYS A 161 -23.79 25.62 10.83
CA LYS A 161 -24.78 26.71 10.94
C LYS A 161 -25.95 26.49 10.00
N ALA A 162 -27.15 26.75 10.51
CA ALA A 162 -28.38 26.69 9.72
C ALA A 162 -28.39 27.78 8.62
N GLY A 163 -28.83 27.39 7.43
CA GLY A 163 -28.86 28.26 6.25
C GLY A 163 -27.51 28.45 5.59
N ASN A 164 -27.52 29.02 4.38
CA ASN A 164 -26.30 29.38 3.67
C ASN A 164 -25.82 30.78 4.14
N THR A 165 -24.88 30.80 5.09
CA THR A 165 -24.40 32.01 5.76
C THR A 165 -22.93 31.91 6.11
N ASN A 166 -22.24 33.04 6.22
CA ASN A 166 -20.87 33.16 6.73
C ASN A 166 -20.81 33.57 8.21
N ASP A 167 -21.96 33.81 8.84
CA ASP A 167 -22.06 34.05 10.27
C ASP A 167 -22.10 32.72 11.05
N PHE A 168 -21.03 32.43 11.78
CA PHE A 168 -20.86 31.23 12.61
C PHE A 168 -20.92 31.50 14.12
N SER A 169 -21.46 32.66 14.54
CA SER A 169 -21.48 33.09 15.95
C SER A 169 -22.14 32.07 16.89
N ASP A 170 -23.26 31.47 16.45
CA ASP A 170 -24.01 30.44 17.22
C ASP A 170 -23.93 29.06 16.59
N ALA A 171 -22.82 28.73 15.93
CA ALA A 171 -22.68 27.47 15.22
C ALA A 171 -22.64 26.29 16.18
N VAL A 172 -23.26 25.20 15.78
CA VAL A 172 -23.15 23.88 16.45
C VAL A 172 -21.78 23.32 16.18
N LYS A 173 -21.12 22.84 17.22
CA LYS A 173 -19.74 22.30 17.15
C LYS A 173 -19.75 20.79 17.01
N THR A 174 -18.79 20.27 16.23
CA THR A 174 -18.49 18.85 16.13
C THR A 174 -17.00 18.67 15.85
N ASP A 175 -16.41 17.58 16.33
CA ASP A 175 -14.99 17.28 16.10
C ASP A 175 -14.83 16.24 14.98
N HIS A 176 -15.52 16.47 13.85
CA HIS A 176 -15.51 15.64 12.66
C HIS A 176 -15.32 16.50 11.41
N TRP A 177 -14.68 15.94 10.37
CA TRP A 177 -14.65 16.52 9.04
C TRP A 177 -15.64 15.80 8.12
N TYR A 178 -16.28 16.53 7.21
CA TYR A 178 -17.22 16.01 6.24
C TYR A 178 -16.91 16.55 4.85
N THR A 179 -17.00 15.72 3.84
CA THR A 179 -16.93 16.11 2.42
C THR A 179 -15.54 16.54 1.94
N ILE A 180 -14.64 16.99 2.80
CA ILE A 180 -13.26 17.38 2.44
C ILE A 180 -12.33 16.17 2.45
N GLN A 181 -11.33 16.16 1.56
CA GLN A 181 -10.36 15.07 1.47
C GLN A 181 -8.92 15.57 1.49
N THR A 182 -8.53 16.45 0.57
CA THR A 182 -7.14 16.91 0.46
C THR A 182 -7.10 18.37 0.03
N LEU A 183 -6.22 19.15 0.67
CA LEU A 183 -5.82 20.48 0.21
C LEU A 183 -4.42 20.39 -0.37
N GLU A 184 -4.25 20.88 -1.59
CA GLU A 184 -3.01 20.82 -2.36
C GLU A 184 -2.50 22.23 -2.64
N VAL A 185 -1.17 22.37 -2.71
CA VAL A 185 -0.49 23.61 -3.09
C VAL A 185 0.33 23.40 -4.36
N GLU A 186 0.45 24.46 -5.16
CA GLU A 186 1.44 24.51 -6.24
C GLU A 186 2.81 24.77 -5.63
N ALA A 187 3.76 23.85 -5.81
CA ALA A 187 5.07 23.85 -5.18
C ALA A 187 6.17 23.50 -6.20
N PRO A 188 7.45 23.86 -5.94
CA PRO A 188 8.57 23.50 -6.80
C PRO A 188 8.71 21.98 -6.96
N GLU A 189 9.28 21.52 -8.07
CA GLU A 189 9.53 20.09 -8.37
C GLU A 189 10.31 19.36 -7.25
N THR A 190 11.13 20.11 -6.48
CA THR A 190 11.85 19.56 -5.32
C THR A 190 10.93 19.20 -4.16
N ALA A 191 9.77 19.84 -4.03
CA ALA A 191 8.79 19.54 -2.98
C ALA A 191 8.18 18.14 -3.18
N GLY A 192 7.66 17.58 -2.11
CA GLY A 192 6.94 16.28 -2.14
C GLY A 192 6.12 16.10 -0.89
N ALA A 193 5.29 15.06 -0.84
CA ALA A 193 4.49 14.74 0.33
C ALA A 193 4.82 13.35 0.86
N VAL A 194 4.73 13.17 2.18
CA VAL A 194 4.67 11.87 2.83
C VAL A 194 3.21 11.54 3.14
N ALA A 195 2.72 10.40 2.61
CA ALA A 195 1.40 9.88 2.91
C ALA A 195 1.51 8.79 3.99
N ILE A 196 0.69 8.88 5.04
CA ILE A 196 0.79 8.01 6.21
C ILE A 196 -0.42 7.10 6.28
N LEU A 197 -0.24 5.79 6.08
CA LEU A 197 -1.26 4.79 6.32
C LEU A 197 -1.27 4.41 7.80
N GLY A 198 -2.43 4.45 8.46
CA GLY A 198 -2.51 4.14 9.88
C GLY A 198 -3.93 4.07 10.43
N ASN A 199 -4.02 3.73 11.72
CA ASN A 199 -5.25 3.62 12.50
C ASN A 199 -5.47 4.79 13.48
N SER A 200 -6.17 4.55 14.58
CA SER A 200 -6.47 5.56 15.61
C SER A 200 -5.24 6.23 16.21
N ILE A 201 -4.09 5.57 16.26
CA ILE A 201 -2.84 6.14 16.78
C ILE A 201 -2.30 7.19 15.79
N THR A 202 -2.45 6.96 14.49
CA THR A 202 -2.09 7.93 13.44
C THR A 202 -3.16 9.03 13.31
N ASP A 203 -4.44 8.66 13.35
CA ASP A 203 -5.57 9.59 13.41
C ASP A 203 -5.48 10.54 14.62
N GLY A 204 -4.85 10.09 15.70
CA GLY A 204 -4.47 10.90 16.86
C GLY A 204 -5.44 10.81 18.04
N ARG A 205 -6.08 9.64 18.27
CA ARG A 205 -6.87 9.44 19.48
C ARG A 205 -5.99 9.65 20.73
N GLY A 206 -6.43 10.52 21.65
CA GLY A 206 -5.67 10.91 22.83
C GLY A 206 -4.81 12.16 22.63
N SER A 207 -4.69 12.70 21.40
CA SER A 207 -4.17 14.05 21.20
C SER A 207 -5.17 15.09 21.70
N THR A 208 -4.69 16.32 21.91
CA THR A 208 -5.53 17.40 22.43
C THR A 208 -6.29 18.08 21.29
N THR A 209 -7.62 18.12 21.36
CA THR A 209 -8.47 18.81 20.38
C THR A 209 -7.99 20.25 20.15
N ASN A 210 -7.87 20.66 18.89
CA ASN A 210 -7.43 21.97 18.43
C ASN A 210 -5.98 22.35 18.77
N GLN A 211 -5.11 21.39 19.16
CA GLN A 211 -3.71 21.68 19.47
C GLN A 211 -2.75 21.17 18.39
N GLN A 212 -3.23 20.44 17.39
CA GLN A 212 -2.40 19.89 16.31
C GLN A 212 -1.12 19.21 16.86
N ASN A 213 -1.29 18.23 17.78
CA ASN A 213 -0.22 17.58 18.52
C ASN A 213 -0.24 16.03 18.38
N ARG A 214 -0.74 15.53 17.24
CA ARG A 214 -0.54 14.13 16.82
C ARG A 214 0.92 13.91 16.46
N TRP A 215 1.38 12.69 16.42
CA TRP A 215 2.76 12.42 16.00
C TRP A 215 3.06 12.90 14.56
N ALA A 216 2.05 12.86 13.65
CA ALA A 216 2.17 13.38 12.29
C ALA A 216 2.31 14.92 12.26
N ASP A 217 1.63 15.64 13.20
CA ASP A 217 1.78 17.10 13.36
C ASP A 217 3.17 17.46 13.90
N VAL A 218 3.72 16.64 14.81
CA VAL A 218 5.09 16.79 15.32
C VAL A 218 6.10 16.55 14.19
N LEU A 219 5.92 15.50 13.38
CA LEU A 219 6.74 15.27 12.20
C LEU A 219 6.71 16.47 11.26
N SER A 220 5.52 16.99 10.93
CA SER A 220 5.35 18.17 10.06
C SER A 220 6.11 19.40 10.58
N ARG A 221 6.07 19.67 11.89
CA ARG A 221 6.84 20.76 12.51
C ARG A 221 8.35 20.55 12.34
N ARG A 222 8.84 19.36 12.65
CA ARG A 222 10.26 19.02 12.56
C ARG A 222 10.79 19.07 11.12
N LEU A 223 10.01 18.58 10.15
CA LEU A 223 10.35 18.64 8.73
C LEU A 223 10.49 20.09 8.26
N LEU A 224 9.58 20.97 8.69
CA LEU A 224 9.63 22.40 8.36
C LEU A 224 10.85 23.12 8.98
N GLU A 225 11.22 22.74 10.21
CA GLU A 225 12.35 23.33 10.95
C GLU A 225 13.72 22.85 10.44
N ASN A 226 13.77 21.79 9.64
CA ASN A 226 14.98 21.22 9.06
C ASN A 226 15.12 21.64 7.59
N GLU A 227 16.14 22.43 7.28
CA GLU A 227 16.34 23.05 5.95
C GLU A 227 16.23 22.06 4.77
N PRO A 228 16.84 20.84 4.80
CA PRO A 228 16.72 19.90 3.70
C PRO A 228 15.30 19.34 3.48
N THR A 229 14.43 19.38 4.49
CA THR A 229 13.10 18.74 4.44
C THR A 229 11.94 19.74 4.53
N LYS A 230 12.20 21.03 4.55
CA LYS A 230 11.17 22.08 4.74
C LYS A 230 10.07 22.12 3.69
N GLN A 231 10.26 21.44 2.56
CA GLN A 231 9.28 21.32 1.48
C GLN A 231 8.55 19.95 1.46
N VAL A 232 8.63 19.19 2.55
CA VAL A 232 7.92 17.90 2.67
C VAL A 232 6.55 18.12 3.30
N GLY A 233 5.51 17.95 2.50
CA GLY A 233 4.11 17.93 2.95
C GLY A 233 3.80 16.65 3.75
N VAL A 234 2.85 16.72 4.68
CA VAL A 234 2.43 15.57 5.50
C VAL A 234 0.93 15.33 5.33
N LEU A 235 0.57 14.13 4.88
CA LEU A 235 -0.81 13.68 4.67
C LEU A 235 -1.13 12.57 5.67
N ASN A 236 -1.96 12.89 6.66
CA ASN A 236 -2.39 11.93 7.67
C ASN A 236 -3.60 11.14 7.18
N MET A 237 -3.39 9.91 6.68
CA MET A 237 -4.45 9.02 6.20
C MET A 237 -4.80 7.93 7.24
N GLY A 238 -4.65 8.26 8.54
CA GLY A 238 -5.13 7.41 9.64
C GLY A 238 -6.65 7.36 9.70
N ILE A 239 -7.23 6.23 10.08
CA ILE A 239 -8.65 6.04 10.36
C ILE A 239 -8.79 5.36 11.73
N GLY A 240 -9.55 5.94 12.64
CA GLY A 240 -9.82 5.33 13.95
C GLY A 240 -10.42 3.93 13.82
N GLY A 241 -9.86 2.93 14.53
CA GLY A 241 -10.37 1.55 14.51
C GLY A 241 -10.14 0.77 13.21
N ASN A 242 -9.30 1.27 12.30
CA ASN A 242 -9.05 0.64 11.00
C ASN A 242 -8.14 -0.59 11.09
N CYS A 243 -8.31 -1.52 10.18
CA CYS A 243 -7.52 -2.74 10.00
C CYS A 243 -6.84 -2.77 8.63
N VAL A 244 -5.76 -3.56 8.53
CA VAL A 244 -5.08 -3.82 7.25
C VAL A 244 -5.90 -4.79 6.39
N LEU A 245 -6.32 -5.92 6.96
CA LEU A 245 -6.88 -7.06 6.23
C LEU A 245 -8.39 -6.93 6.01
N GLY A 246 -9.11 -6.55 7.05
CA GLY A 246 -10.57 -6.44 7.00
C GLY A 246 -11.19 -6.29 8.37
N GLY A 247 -12.47 -5.94 8.42
CA GLY A 247 -13.14 -5.58 9.66
C GLY A 247 -12.72 -4.19 10.14
N GLY A 248 -13.03 -3.84 11.39
CA GLY A 248 -12.75 -2.51 11.93
C GLY A 248 -13.68 -1.43 11.37
N LEU A 249 -13.27 -0.16 11.52
CA LEU A 249 -13.99 1.00 11.01
C LEU A 249 -13.39 1.49 9.70
N GLY A 250 -14.23 2.06 8.85
CA GLY A 250 -13.86 2.50 7.52
C GLY A 250 -13.44 1.34 6.58
N PRO A 251 -13.02 1.64 5.35
CA PRO A 251 -12.48 0.61 4.45
C PRO A 251 -11.11 0.12 4.94
N ALA A 252 -10.89 -1.19 4.92
CA ALA A 252 -9.61 -1.78 5.30
C ALA A 252 -8.46 -1.21 4.45
N ALA A 253 -7.24 -1.16 5.00
CA ALA A 253 -6.08 -0.60 4.32
C ALA A 253 -5.84 -1.23 2.95
N VAL A 254 -6.01 -2.55 2.81
CA VAL A 254 -5.90 -3.28 1.53
C VAL A 254 -6.87 -2.75 0.44
N ASN A 255 -7.99 -2.15 0.83
CA ASN A 255 -9.00 -1.60 -0.09
C ASN A 255 -8.89 -0.09 -0.30
N ARG A 256 -8.08 0.64 0.50
CA ARG A 256 -8.00 2.10 0.45
C ARG A 256 -6.62 2.67 0.12
N TYR A 257 -5.55 1.89 0.20
CA TYR A 257 -4.18 2.39 -0.01
C TYR A 257 -3.98 3.01 -1.40
N GLN A 258 -4.65 2.50 -2.45
CA GLN A 258 -4.59 3.09 -3.78
C GLN A 258 -5.09 4.55 -3.78
N ARG A 259 -6.22 4.81 -3.13
CA ARG A 259 -6.82 6.13 -3.00
C ARG A 259 -6.01 7.04 -2.05
N ASP A 260 -5.67 6.50 -0.87
CA ASP A 260 -5.15 7.30 0.24
C ASP A 260 -3.65 7.56 0.15
N LEU A 261 -2.90 6.70 -0.57
CA LEU A 261 -1.47 6.85 -0.76
C LEU A 261 -1.15 7.27 -2.19
N PHE A 262 -1.45 6.44 -3.17
CA PHE A 262 -1.05 6.67 -4.56
C PHE A 262 -1.93 7.67 -5.31
N GLY A 263 -3.16 7.89 -4.84
CA GLY A 263 -4.09 8.89 -5.39
C GLY A 263 -3.91 10.30 -4.84
N GLN A 264 -2.82 10.55 -4.07
CA GLN A 264 -2.48 11.87 -3.56
C GLN A 264 -1.37 12.50 -4.40
N GLU A 265 -1.46 13.81 -4.61
CA GLU A 265 -0.52 14.52 -5.47
C GLU A 265 0.82 14.77 -4.77
N GLY A 266 1.90 14.58 -5.52
CA GLY A 266 3.26 14.85 -5.08
C GLY A 266 3.81 13.89 -4.04
N VAL A 267 3.20 12.72 -3.83
CA VAL A 267 3.70 11.72 -2.86
C VAL A 267 5.03 11.16 -3.34
N LYS A 268 6.06 11.32 -2.52
CA LYS A 268 7.41 10.75 -2.70
C LYS A 268 7.75 9.73 -1.63
N TRP A 269 7.05 9.74 -0.49
CA TRP A 269 7.28 8.87 0.66
C TRP A 269 5.98 8.34 1.23
N ILE A 270 6.02 7.11 1.72
CA ILE A 270 4.91 6.46 2.43
C ILE A 270 5.42 5.98 3.77
N ILE A 271 4.60 6.15 4.83
CA ILE A 271 4.82 5.49 6.13
C ILE A 271 3.69 4.49 6.35
N LEU A 272 4.06 3.22 6.58
CA LEU A 272 3.15 2.14 6.95
C LEU A 272 3.16 1.96 8.47
N PHE A 273 2.07 2.37 9.13
CA PHE A 273 1.88 2.23 10.58
C PHE A 273 0.46 1.77 10.90
N GLU A 274 0.14 0.54 10.53
CA GLU A 274 -1.19 -0.06 10.68
C GLU A 274 -1.02 -1.48 11.22
N ALA A 275 -1.98 -2.09 11.85
CA ALA A 275 -2.09 -3.51 12.23
C ALA A 275 -2.65 -3.78 13.63
N VAL A 276 -2.56 -2.83 14.57
CA VAL A 276 -2.86 -3.11 15.98
C VAL A 276 -4.29 -3.64 16.18
N ASN A 277 -5.25 -3.18 15.36
CA ASN A 277 -6.64 -3.65 15.42
C ASN A 277 -6.81 -5.06 14.84
N ASP A 278 -6.06 -5.39 13.76
CA ASP A 278 -6.03 -6.76 13.22
C ASP A 278 -5.49 -7.72 14.28
N LEU A 279 -4.36 -7.39 14.91
CA LEU A 279 -3.74 -8.22 15.94
C LEU A 279 -4.62 -8.35 17.18
N GLY A 280 -5.21 -7.24 17.65
CA GLY A 280 -6.08 -7.22 18.83
C GLY A 280 -7.39 -7.98 18.66
N GLY A 281 -7.85 -8.17 17.42
CA GLY A 281 -9.05 -8.94 17.09
C GLY A 281 -8.77 -10.34 16.53
N SER A 282 -7.51 -10.76 16.45
CA SER A 282 -7.11 -12.00 15.77
C SER A 282 -7.45 -13.27 16.57
N ARG A 283 -7.54 -14.40 15.86
CA ARG A 283 -7.60 -15.74 16.49
C ARG A 283 -6.26 -16.45 16.48
N ASN A 284 -5.31 -15.93 15.70
CA ASN A 284 -3.94 -16.42 15.60
C ASN A 284 -3.05 -15.23 15.24
N GLY A 285 -2.37 -14.65 16.23
CA GLY A 285 -1.60 -13.42 16.08
C GLY A 285 -0.45 -13.55 15.08
N VAL A 286 0.28 -14.65 15.10
CA VAL A 286 1.41 -14.88 14.18
C VAL A 286 0.91 -14.98 12.73
N GLN A 287 -0.17 -15.74 12.49
CA GLN A 287 -0.73 -15.86 11.14
C GLN A 287 -1.28 -14.52 10.63
N THR A 288 -1.96 -13.76 11.49
CA THR A 288 -2.44 -12.42 11.16
C THR A 288 -1.28 -11.50 10.80
N ALA A 289 -0.17 -11.53 11.56
CA ALA A 289 1.03 -10.77 11.24
C ALA A 289 1.62 -11.14 9.86
N LYS A 290 1.70 -12.44 9.52
CA LYS A 290 2.15 -12.90 8.20
C LYS A 290 1.24 -12.39 7.07
N SER A 291 -0.08 -12.43 7.26
CA SER A 291 -1.03 -11.89 6.27
C SER A 291 -0.87 -10.37 6.08
N ILE A 292 -0.64 -9.62 7.16
CA ILE A 292 -0.35 -8.17 7.10
C ILE A 292 0.96 -7.92 6.33
N ILE A 293 2.00 -8.69 6.59
CA ILE A 293 3.28 -8.64 5.87
C ILE A 293 3.04 -8.83 4.36
N GLY A 294 2.17 -9.77 3.98
CA GLY A 294 1.79 -9.96 2.58
C GLY A 294 1.21 -8.71 1.92
N VAL A 295 0.29 -8.01 2.60
CA VAL A 295 -0.27 -6.73 2.12
C VAL A 295 0.80 -5.63 2.09
N TYR A 296 1.66 -5.54 3.09
CA TYR A 296 2.76 -4.56 3.11
C TYR A 296 3.72 -4.79 1.95
N LYS A 297 4.13 -6.03 1.68
CA LYS A 297 4.95 -6.39 0.52
C LYS A 297 4.30 -5.96 -0.80
N GLN A 298 2.98 -6.10 -0.94
CA GLN A 298 2.24 -5.62 -2.12
C GLN A 298 2.32 -4.10 -2.24
N ILE A 299 2.02 -3.35 -1.18
CA ILE A 299 2.08 -1.88 -1.17
C ILE A 299 3.49 -1.39 -1.52
N ILE A 300 4.53 -2.02 -0.96
CA ILE A 300 5.93 -1.66 -1.21
C ILE A 300 6.27 -1.83 -2.69
N ARG A 301 5.97 -2.99 -3.30
CA ARG A 301 6.23 -3.24 -4.72
C ARG A 301 5.57 -2.21 -5.63
N GLU A 302 4.30 -1.90 -5.35
CA GLU A 302 3.55 -0.92 -6.14
C GLU A 302 4.06 0.51 -5.94
N ALA A 303 4.52 0.86 -4.73
CA ALA A 303 5.16 2.14 -4.44
C ALA A 303 6.49 2.28 -5.20
N HIS A 304 7.34 1.26 -5.15
CA HIS A 304 8.62 1.24 -5.85
C HIS A 304 8.48 1.33 -7.37
N GLN A 305 7.45 0.69 -7.96
CA GLN A 305 7.12 0.86 -9.38
C GLN A 305 6.79 2.31 -9.75
N LYS A 306 6.36 3.11 -8.77
CA LYS A 306 6.06 4.55 -8.93
C LYS A 306 7.23 5.45 -8.52
N GLY A 307 8.35 4.90 -8.08
CA GLY A 307 9.50 5.66 -7.57
C GLY A 307 9.28 6.26 -6.18
N ILE A 308 8.39 5.67 -5.37
CA ILE A 308 8.00 6.16 -4.03
C ILE A 308 8.73 5.32 -2.96
N TYR A 309 9.42 5.99 -2.03
CA TYR A 309 10.06 5.35 -0.88
C TYR A 309 9.03 4.92 0.17
N VAL A 310 9.26 3.75 0.79
CA VAL A 310 8.36 3.20 1.81
C VAL A 310 9.09 2.95 3.13
N PHE A 311 8.60 3.55 4.20
CA PHE A 311 9.11 3.38 5.55
C PHE A 311 8.14 2.58 6.39
N GLY A 312 8.62 1.53 7.06
CA GLY A 312 7.82 0.74 7.99
C GLY A 312 7.96 1.28 9.41
N ALA A 313 6.85 1.45 10.11
CA ALA A 313 6.86 1.85 11.50
C ALA A 313 6.41 0.69 12.40
N THR A 314 7.18 0.42 13.47
CA THR A 314 6.91 -0.70 14.38
C THR A 314 5.68 -0.46 15.25
N ILE A 315 4.86 -1.50 15.43
CA ILE A 315 3.63 -1.44 16.20
C ILE A 315 3.95 -1.27 17.69
N THR A 316 3.34 -0.27 18.31
CA THR A 316 3.52 0.06 19.73
C THR A 316 3.00 -1.05 20.66
N PRO A 317 3.54 -1.20 21.88
CA PRO A 317 3.05 -2.17 22.84
C PRO A 317 1.62 -1.87 23.31
N PHE A 318 0.86 -2.93 23.63
CA PHE A 318 -0.51 -2.80 24.12
C PHE A 318 -0.84 -3.72 25.32
N LYS A 319 0.19 -4.18 26.07
CA LYS A 319 -0.02 -4.92 27.32
C LYS A 319 -0.78 -4.04 28.33
N GLY A 320 -1.84 -4.59 28.87
CA GLY A 320 -2.78 -3.87 29.75
C GLY A 320 -4.08 -3.49 29.05
N ASN A 321 -4.11 -3.39 27.72
CA ASN A 321 -5.34 -3.21 26.95
C ASN A 321 -6.08 -4.55 26.75
N SER A 322 -7.38 -4.51 26.48
CA SER A 322 -8.20 -5.70 26.16
C SER A 322 -7.73 -6.45 24.90
N TYR A 323 -6.94 -5.81 24.04
CA TYR A 323 -6.31 -6.44 22.87
C TYR A 323 -5.17 -7.39 23.24
N TYR A 324 -4.64 -7.30 24.47
CA TYR A 324 -3.48 -8.09 24.85
C TYR A 324 -3.85 -9.56 25.11
N SER A 325 -3.13 -10.43 24.46
CA SER A 325 -2.90 -11.82 24.82
C SER A 325 -1.46 -12.19 24.44
N VAL A 326 -0.97 -13.33 24.94
CA VAL A 326 0.36 -13.83 24.54
C VAL A 326 0.42 -14.09 23.03
N ASP A 327 -0.65 -14.61 22.45
CA ASP A 327 -0.76 -14.88 21.03
C ASP A 327 -0.71 -13.57 20.21
N HIS A 328 -1.45 -12.54 20.61
CA HIS A 328 -1.44 -11.24 19.94
C HIS A 328 -0.08 -10.53 20.05
N GLU A 329 0.60 -10.67 21.20
CA GLU A 329 1.96 -10.15 21.38
C GLU A 329 2.97 -10.89 20.49
N ASN A 330 2.84 -12.21 20.33
CA ASN A 330 3.64 -12.97 19.38
C ASN A 330 3.43 -12.46 17.93
N GLY A 331 2.19 -12.12 17.57
CA GLY A 331 1.87 -11.48 16.30
C GLY A 331 2.56 -10.12 16.15
N ARG A 332 2.43 -9.23 17.15
CA ARG A 332 3.10 -7.92 17.16
C ARG A 332 4.63 -8.07 17.04
N SER A 333 5.19 -9.00 17.81
CA SER A 333 6.64 -9.27 17.79
C SER A 333 7.11 -9.79 16.43
N THR A 334 6.32 -10.67 15.79
CA THR A 334 6.59 -11.19 14.43
C THR A 334 6.59 -10.05 13.41
N LEU A 335 5.56 -9.20 13.39
CA LEU A 335 5.48 -8.08 12.47
C LEU A 335 6.61 -7.06 12.72
N ASN A 336 6.87 -6.70 13.98
CA ASN A 336 7.93 -5.76 14.33
C ASN A 336 9.32 -6.30 14.01
N LYS A 337 9.56 -7.61 14.17
CA LYS A 337 10.80 -8.25 13.73
C LYS A 337 10.96 -8.07 12.23
N TRP A 338 9.93 -8.41 11.43
CA TRP A 338 9.98 -8.26 9.98
C TRP A 338 10.23 -6.79 9.59
N ILE A 339 9.50 -5.82 10.15
CA ILE A 339 9.71 -4.39 9.87
C ILE A 339 11.18 -3.98 10.11
N ARG A 340 11.82 -4.48 11.18
CA ARG A 340 13.20 -4.13 11.52
C ARG A 340 14.26 -4.82 10.67
N THR A 341 13.94 -5.96 10.05
CA THR A 341 14.95 -6.79 9.38
C THR A 341 14.78 -6.93 7.88
N THR A 342 13.60 -6.61 7.36
CA THR A 342 13.31 -6.69 5.93
C THR A 342 14.19 -5.74 5.11
N LYS A 343 14.59 -6.20 3.93
CA LYS A 343 15.34 -5.39 2.95
C LYS A 343 14.42 -4.69 1.94
N MET A 344 13.11 -4.92 2.04
CA MET A 344 12.12 -4.30 1.16
C MET A 344 11.78 -2.86 1.56
N LEU A 345 11.92 -2.50 2.83
CA LEU A 345 11.66 -1.15 3.31
C LEU A 345 12.86 -0.24 3.08
N ASP A 346 12.61 0.97 2.59
CA ASP A 346 13.64 2.01 2.41
C ASP A 346 14.11 2.62 3.73
N GLY A 347 13.37 2.37 4.81
CA GLY A 347 13.74 2.79 6.16
C GLY A 347 12.79 2.28 7.22
N VAL A 348 13.24 2.36 8.46
CA VAL A 348 12.50 1.89 9.64
C VAL A 348 12.31 3.02 10.64
N ILE A 349 11.08 3.15 11.16
CA ILE A 349 10.72 4.06 12.23
C ILE A 349 10.36 3.22 13.46
N ASP A 350 11.18 3.23 14.49
CA ASP A 350 11.01 2.32 15.63
C ASP A 350 10.18 2.95 16.76
N PHE A 351 8.87 3.11 16.51
CA PHE A 351 7.93 3.64 17.51
C PHE A 351 7.83 2.74 18.74
N ASP A 352 7.88 1.41 18.57
CA ASP A 352 7.91 0.47 19.70
C ASP A 352 9.05 0.79 20.65
N LYS A 353 10.27 0.94 20.12
CA LYS A 353 11.45 1.28 20.95
C LYS A 353 11.31 2.64 21.63
N ALA A 354 10.69 3.62 20.96
CA ALA A 354 10.55 4.98 21.48
C ALA A 354 9.61 5.08 22.69
N VAL A 355 8.53 4.25 22.71
CA VAL A 355 7.47 4.41 23.71
C VAL A 355 7.34 3.24 24.70
N ARG A 356 7.98 2.09 24.45
CA ARG A 356 7.92 0.93 25.32
C ARG A 356 8.60 1.18 26.66
N ASN A 357 8.11 0.54 27.70
CA ASN A 357 8.76 0.52 29.00
C ASN A 357 10.10 -0.27 28.92
N PRO A 358 11.24 0.29 29.29
CA PRO A 358 12.53 -0.41 29.24
C PRO A 358 12.61 -1.65 30.17
N GLU A 359 11.83 -1.67 31.26
CA GLU A 359 11.78 -2.78 32.22
C GLU A 359 10.75 -3.86 31.82
N ASP A 360 9.75 -3.51 31.02
CA ASP A 360 8.74 -4.42 30.50
C ASP A 360 8.44 -4.05 29.02
N THR A 361 9.24 -4.57 28.10
CA THR A 361 9.27 -4.15 26.69
C THR A 361 8.00 -4.47 25.90
N ILE A 362 7.07 -5.22 26.48
CA ILE A 362 5.76 -5.49 25.89
C ILE A 362 4.66 -4.55 26.40
N ALA A 363 5.01 -3.65 27.33
CA ALA A 363 4.15 -2.60 27.85
C ALA A 363 4.62 -1.21 27.40
N MET A 364 3.70 -0.27 27.28
CA MET A 364 3.99 1.15 27.06
C MET A 364 4.37 1.82 28.39
N GLN A 365 5.21 2.87 28.32
CA GLN A 365 5.47 3.70 29.49
C GLN A 365 4.19 4.42 29.94
N SER A 366 3.82 4.29 31.22
CA SER A 366 2.57 4.84 31.77
C SER A 366 2.39 6.35 31.53
N GLN A 367 3.49 7.11 31.52
CA GLN A 367 3.46 8.57 31.27
C GLN A 367 2.98 8.97 29.86
N PHE A 368 2.95 8.02 28.92
CA PHE A 368 2.54 8.24 27.53
C PHE A 368 1.09 7.83 27.27
N LEU A 369 0.42 7.19 28.24
CA LEU A 369 -0.92 6.65 28.05
C LEU A 369 -1.99 7.74 28.05
N PHE A 370 -2.95 7.60 27.15
CA PHE A 370 -4.19 8.33 27.17
C PHE A 370 -5.20 7.59 28.05
N GLU A 371 -5.68 8.24 29.13
CA GLU A 371 -6.70 7.70 30.06
C GLU A 371 -6.40 6.27 30.60
N ASN A 372 -5.14 5.86 30.59
CA ASN A 372 -4.69 4.51 30.98
C ASN A 372 -5.35 3.37 30.18
N ASP A 373 -5.71 3.61 28.92
CA ASP A 373 -6.32 2.59 28.07
C ASP A 373 -5.30 1.57 27.51
N TRP A 374 -3.99 1.80 27.75
CA TRP A 374 -2.87 0.94 27.36
C TRP A 374 -2.76 0.66 25.86
N LEU A 375 -3.34 1.52 25.04
CA LEU A 375 -3.33 1.42 23.57
C LEU A 375 -2.97 2.76 22.91
N HIS A 376 -3.68 3.82 23.31
CA HIS A 376 -3.52 5.15 22.72
C HIS A 376 -2.58 6.02 23.55
N LEU A 377 -1.93 6.94 22.86
CA LEU A 377 -0.98 7.84 23.50
C LEU A 377 -1.61 9.21 23.76
N ASN A 378 -1.13 9.87 24.81
CA ASN A 378 -1.40 11.27 25.07
C ASN A 378 -0.46 12.17 24.24
N ALA A 379 -0.63 13.49 24.34
CA ALA A 379 0.19 14.45 23.60
C ALA A 379 1.71 14.28 23.81
N LYS A 380 2.15 13.91 25.03
CA LYS A 380 3.57 13.65 25.34
C LYS A 380 4.08 12.39 24.61
N GLY A 381 3.26 11.34 24.56
CA GLY A 381 3.59 10.13 23.82
C GLY A 381 3.69 10.41 22.30
N TYR A 382 2.78 11.19 21.76
CA TYR A 382 2.82 11.62 20.36
C TYR A 382 4.03 12.51 20.04
N GLU A 383 4.41 13.41 20.96
CA GLU A 383 5.65 14.18 20.82
C GLU A 383 6.87 13.25 20.76
N THR A 384 6.91 12.21 21.59
CA THR A 384 7.98 11.21 21.59
C THR A 384 8.02 10.42 20.29
N MET A 385 6.85 9.97 19.78
CA MET A 385 6.76 9.27 18.50
C MET A 385 7.24 10.14 17.33
N GLY A 386 6.67 11.34 17.17
CA GLY A 386 7.09 12.25 16.10
C GLY A 386 8.56 12.69 16.25
N GLY A 387 9.04 12.79 17.49
CA GLY A 387 10.41 13.16 17.84
C GLY A 387 11.46 12.12 17.49
N CYS A 388 11.12 10.82 17.49
CA CYS A 388 12.08 9.75 17.21
C CYS A 388 12.33 9.51 15.71
N ILE A 389 11.53 10.12 14.82
CA ILE A 389 11.67 9.91 13.38
C ILE A 389 12.96 10.56 12.89
N ASP A 390 13.78 9.80 12.20
CA ASP A 390 14.97 10.31 11.53
C ASP A 390 14.56 11.07 10.27
N LEU A 391 14.91 12.37 10.20
CA LEU A 391 14.55 13.22 9.07
C LEU A 391 15.38 12.96 7.82
N ASP A 392 16.53 12.29 7.94
CA ASP A 392 17.35 11.90 6.80
C ASP A 392 16.62 10.91 5.88
N LEU A 393 15.59 10.20 6.38
CA LEU A 393 14.71 9.38 5.57
C LEU A 393 14.08 10.16 4.41
N PHE A 394 13.79 11.44 4.59
CA PHE A 394 13.10 12.28 3.60
C PHE A 394 14.08 13.04 2.68
N THR A 395 15.37 12.82 2.83
CA THR A 395 16.42 13.39 1.96
C THR A 395 17.17 12.34 1.16
N LYS A 396 16.79 11.06 1.32
CA LYS A 396 17.44 9.95 0.61
C LYS A 396 17.35 10.13 -0.91
N SER A 397 18.47 9.87 -1.56
CA SER A 397 18.62 9.77 -3.01
C SER A 397 19.17 8.40 -3.44
N ASP A 398 19.30 7.48 -2.48
CA ASP A 398 19.74 6.10 -2.75
C ASP A 398 18.72 5.40 -3.65
N PRO A 399 19.14 4.37 -4.42
CA PRO A 399 18.19 3.50 -5.09
C PRO A 399 17.16 2.94 -4.09
N LEU A 400 15.91 2.79 -4.54
CA LEU A 400 14.86 2.15 -3.75
C LEU A 400 15.33 0.76 -3.28
N ALA A 401 14.83 0.33 -2.14
CA ALA A 401 15.08 -0.99 -1.58
C ALA A 401 14.66 -2.10 -2.56
N ALA A 402 15.06 -3.33 -2.30
CA ALA A 402 14.69 -4.47 -3.14
C ALA A 402 13.19 -4.74 -3.08
N ASP A 403 12.58 -5.04 -4.23
CA ASP A 403 11.13 -5.37 -4.30
C ASP A 403 10.80 -6.74 -3.71
N ASP A 404 11.81 -7.61 -3.61
CA ASP A 404 11.67 -8.98 -3.13
C ASP A 404 12.67 -9.26 -2.02
N GLU A 405 12.20 -9.85 -0.94
CA GLU A 405 13.03 -10.58 -0.01
C GLU A 405 13.18 -12.01 -0.53
N GLU A 406 14.40 -12.54 -0.51
CA GLU A 406 14.54 -13.98 -0.36
C GLU A 406 13.89 -14.32 0.98
N ASP A 407 12.82 -15.10 0.97
CA ASP A 407 12.11 -15.50 2.18
C ASP A 407 13.11 -16.26 3.08
N GLU A 408 13.71 -15.58 4.06
CA GLU A 408 14.62 -16.21 5.04
C GLU A 408 13.89 -17.34 5.82
N ALA A 409 12.55 -17.31 5.87
CA ALA A 409 11.75 -18.34 6.50
C ALA A 409 11.79 -19.68 5.75
N TYR A 410 12.04 -19.66 4.43
CA TYR A 410 12.07 -20.86 3.58
C TYR A 410 13.46 -21.16 3.00
N GLY A 411 14.50 -20.40 3.42
CA GLY A 411 15.85 -20.55 2.87
C GLY A 411 15.85 -20.31 1.36
N GLU A 412 16.61 -21.08 0.61
CA GLU A 412 16.65 -21.03 -0.86
C GLU A 412 15.45 -21.78 -1.48
N ALA A 413 14.20 -21.37 -1.14
CA ALA A 413 13.01 -21.96 -1.72
C ALA A 413 12.88 -21.62 -3.21
N LEU A 414 12.57 -22.60 -4.03
CA LEU A 414 12.25 -22.44 -5.43
C LEU A 414 10.71 -22.32 -5.56
N TRP A 415 10.25 -21.21 -6.12
CA TRP A 415 8.82 -20.94 -6.34
C TRP A 415 8.49 -21.04 -7.82
N ILE A 416 7.48 -21.81 -8.19
CA ILE A 416 7.09 -22.08 -9.57
C ILE A 416 5.58 -21.91 -9.70
N GLU A 417 5.11 -20.96 -10.54
CA GLU A 417 3.69 -20.90 -10.92
C GLU A 417 3.34 -22.12 -11.76
N ALA A 418 2.20 -22.77 -11.47
CA ALA A 418 1.80 -23.99 -12.17
C ALA A 418 1.59 -23.76 -13.67
N GLU A 419 1.07 -22.62 -14.07
CA GLU A 419 0.89 -22.25 -15.47
C GLU A 419 2.20 -22.08 -16.25
N ASN A 420 3.32 -21.94 -15.56
CA ASN A 420 4.66 -21.87 -16.16
C ASN A 420 5.33 -23.25 -16.30
N LEU A 421 4.70 -24.31 -15.78
CA LEU A 421 5.12 -25.70 -16.04
C LEU A 421 4.90 -26.05 -17.52
N ARG A 422 5.59 -27.06 -18.03
CA ARG A 422 5.52 -27.39 -19.46
C ARG A 422 4.09 -27.58 -19.95
N THR A 423 3.71 -26.79 -20.96
CA THR A 423 2.33 -26.59 -21.42
C THR A 423 1.83 -27.55 -22.49
N ASN A 424 2.63 -28.53 -22.95
CA ASN A 424 2.18 -29.55 -23.91
C ASN A 424 1.08 -30.49 -23.35
N THR A 425 0.80 -30.37 -22.05
CA THR A 425 -0.27 -31.10 -21.34
C THR A 425 -1.56 -30.29 -21.18
N VAL A 426 -1.53 -28.99 -21.49
CA VAL A 426 -2.73 -28.15 -21.40
C VAL A 426 -3.66 -28.49 -22.56
N GLY A 427 -4.91 -28.83 -22.23
CA GLY A 427 -5.91 -29.33 -23.18
C GLY A 427 -6.01 -30.88 -23.23
N THR A 428 -5.05 -31.62 -22.63
CA THR A 428 -5.06 -33.09 -22.56
C THR A 428 -5.22 -33.53 -21.11
N GLY A 429 -4.24 -33.28 -20.24
CA GLY A 429 -4.26 -33.68 -18.81
C GLY A 429 -4.74 -32.57 -17.88
N PHE A 430 -4.54 -31.32 -18.30
CA PHE A 430 -4.83 -30.15 -17.50
C PHE A 430 -5.51 -29.06 -18.33
N GLN A 431 -6.36 -28.27 -17.69
CA GLN A 431 -6.97 -27.06 -18.23
C GLN A 431 -6.38 -25.84 -17.53
N LEU A 432 -5.99 -24.81 -18.32
CA LEU A 432 -5.61 -23.51 -17.78
C LEU A 432 -6.87 -22.69 -17.47
N VAL A 433 -7.00 -22.24 -16.23
CA VAL A 433 -8.17 -21.47 -15.73
C VAL A 433 -7.69 -20.14 -15.17
N SER A 434 -8.44 -19.07 -15.41
CA SER A 434 -8.17 -17.74 -14.83
C SER A 434 -8.99 -17.55 -13.55
N ASP A 435 -8.31 -17.12 -12.47
CA ASP A 435 -8.91 -16.84 -11.17
C ASP A 435 -8.07 -15.77 -10.46
N ALA A 436 -8.68 -14.67 -10.07
CA ALA A 436 -8.01 -13.58 -9.36
C ALA A 436 -7.50 -13.99 -7.96
N ALA A 437 -8.00 -15.08 -7.38
CA ALA A 437 -7.55 -15.62 -6.10
C ALA A 437 -6.33 -16.57 -6.25
N ALA A 438 -5.97 -16.96 -7.48
CA ALA A 438 -4.78 -17.71 -7.77
C ALA A 438 -3.54 -16.81 -7.84
N SER A 439 -2.37 -17.34 -7.49
CA SER A 439 -1.09 -16.68 -7.71
C SER A 439 -0.88 -16.47 -9.22
N GLY A 440 -0.38 -15.32 -9.64
CA GLY A 440 -0.28 -15.02 -11.08
C GLY A 440 -1.62 -14.86 -11.82
N GLY A 441 -2.77 -15.00 -11.13
CA GLY A 441 -4.12 -14.86 -11.69
C GLY A 441 -4.59 -16.06 -12.53
N LYS A 442 -3.89 -17.20 -12.50
CA LYS A 442 -4.19 -18.41 -13.26
C LYS A 442 -3.78 -19.65 -12.48
N TYR A 443 -4.39 -20.79 -12.83
CA TYR A 443 -4.04 -22.08 -12.27
C TYR A 443 -4.31 -23.21 -13.28
N LEU A 444 -3.81 -24.41 -13.00
CA LEU A 444 -4.07 -25.62 -13.76
C LEU A 444 -5.08 -26.51 -13.04
N LYS A 445 -6.14 -26.90 -13.74
CA LYS A 445 -7.14 -27.86 -13.26
C LYS A 445 -6.97 -29.19 -13.97
N THR A 446 -6.93 -30.29 -13.23
CA THR A 446 -6.95 -31.63 -13.82
C THR A 446 -8.27 -31.91 -14.54
N VAL A 447 -8.20 -32.49 -15.75
CA VAL A 447 -9.37 -32.81 -16.57
C VAL A 447 -9.45 -34.28 -16.95
N THR A 448 -8.54 -35.10 -16.41
CA THR A 448 -8.47 -36.55 -16.64
C THR A 448 -8.19 -37.26 -15.34
N GLN A 449 -8.72 -38.49 -15.24
CA GLN A 449 -8.60 -39.33 -14.07
C GLN A 449 -7.72 -40.57 -14.37
N PHE A 450 -6.71 -40.81 -13.51
CA PHE A 450 -5.83 -41.97 -13.56
C PHE A 450 -5.78 -42.66 -12.19
N ALA A 451 -6.83 -43.40 -11.85
CA ALA A 451 -6.94 -44.00 -10.53
C ALA A 451 -5.79 -44.96 -10.18
N ASN A 452 -5.38 -45.81 -11.12
CA ASN A 452 -4.22 -46.71 -11.05
C ASN A 452 -4.07 -47.48 -12.37
N PRO A 453 -2.89 -47.56 -12.99
CA PRO A 453 -1.62 -46.92 -12.63
C PRO A 453 -1.54 -45.43 -13.02
N ALA A 454 -0.45 -44.76 -12.63
CA ALA A 454 -0.12 -43.43 -13.13
C ALA A 454 -0.03 -43.44 -14.67
N PRO A 455 -0.33 -42.31 -15.35
CA PRO A 455 -0.23 -42.21 -16.79
C PRO A 455 1.22 -42.46 -17.24
N ALA A 456 1.39 -43.23 -18.33
CA ALA A 456 2.69 -43.45 -18.96
C ALA A 456 3.01 -42.40 -20.02
N ASP A 457 1.98 -41.77 -20.60
CA ASP A 457 2.14 -40.74 -21.64
C ASP A 457 2.42 -39.38 -21.02
N SER A 458 3.51 -38.76 -21.45
CA SER A 458 3.95 -37.41 -21.02
C SER A 458 2.93 -36.32 -21.33
N ALA A 459 1.98 -36.53 -22.22
CA ALA A 459 0.88 -35.62 -22.50
C ALA A 459 -0.04 -35.36 -21.28
N TYR A 460 0.02 -36.21 -20.27
CA TYR A 460 -0.74 -36.07 -19.03
C TYR A 460 0.10 -35.64 -17.82
N MET A 461 1.39 -35.29 -18.04
CA MET A 461 2.36 -35.03 -16.98
C MET A 461 2.84 -33.57 -17.03
N LEU A 462 2.82 -32.90 -15.89
CA LEU A 462 3.56 -31.67 -15.66
C LEU A 462 4.97 -32.02 -15.21
N THR A 463 5.99 -31.48 -15.85
CA THR A 463 7.38 -31.73 -15.47
C THR A 463 8.16 -30.45 -15.31
N THR A 464 9.00 -30.38 -14.29
CA THR A 464 9.96 -29.29 -14.11
C THR A 464 11.30 -29.82 -13.59
N ALA A 465 12.38 -29.27 -14.11
CA ALA A 465 13.71 -29.52 -13.55
C ALA A 465 14.03 -28.45 -12.50
N PHE A 466 14.72 -28.84 -11.44
CA PHE A 466 15.19 -27.91 -10.41
C PHE A 466 16.58 -28.31 -9.92
N THR A 467 17.28 -27.40 -9.26
CA THR A 467 18.61 -27.65 -8.70
C THR A 467 18.53 -27.63 -7.19
N ALA A 468 18.86 -28.73 -6.54
CA ALA A 468 19.18 -28.79 -5.12
C ALA A 468 20.60 -28.24 -4.92
N LYS A 469 20.77 -27.11 -4.29
CA LYS A 469 22.10 -26.48 -4.10
C LYS A 469 22.95 -27.28 -3.09
N THR A 470 22.32 -27.87 -2.10
CA THR A 470 22.96 -28.70 -1.07
C THR A 470 22.22 -30.01 -0.91
N ALA A 471 22.93 -31.08 -0.54
CA ALA A 471 22.29 -32.35 -0.19
C ALA A 471 21.53 -32.19 1.13
N GLY A 472 20.31 -32.76 1.22
CA GLY A 472 19.48 -32.71 2.41
C GLY A 472 18.05 -33.15 2.19
N THR A 473 17.23 -33.04 3.22
CA THR A 473 15.79 -33.32 3.10
C THR A 473 15.08 -32.12 2.47
N TYR A 474 14.43 -32.35 1.34
CA TYR A 474 13.62 -31.37 0.63
C TYR A 474 12.15 -31.70 0.78
N TYR A 475 11.35 -30.65 0.87
CA TYR A 475 9.89 -30.67 0.87
C TYR A 475 9.39 -30.00 -0.40
N ILE A 476 8.37 -30.58 -1.03
CA ILE A 476 7.69 -29.99 -2.17
C ILE A 476 6.25 -29.74 -1.75
N TYR A 477 5.89 -28.49 -1.63
CA TYR A 477 4.53 -28.05 -1.33
C TYR A 477 3.85 -27.56 -2.61
N ALA A 478 2.54 -27.82 -2.70
CA ALA A 478 1.68 -27.27 -3.74
C ALA A 478 0.57 -26.42 -3.12
N ARG A 479 0.30 -25.27 -3.72
CA ARG A 479 -0.88 -24.47 -3.44
C ARG A 479 -2.03 -25.03 -4.26
N VAL A 480 -3.01 -25.62 -3.59
CA VAL A 480 -4.10 -26.38 -4.22
C VAL A 480 -5.46 -25.89 -3.79
N LEU A 481 -6.47 -26.14 -4.63
CA LEU A 481 -7.89 -26.04 -4.32
C LEU A 481 -8.55 -27.35 -4.76
N CYS A 482 -8.94 -28.17 -3.80
CA CYS A 482 -9.50 -29.50 -3.98
C CYS A 482 -10.80 -29.58 -3.18
N PRO A 483 -11.95 -29.15 -3.73
CA PRO A 483 -13.16 -28.91 -2.94
C PRO A 483 -13.90 -30.19 -2.54
N THR A 484 -13.64 -31.31 -3.20
CA THR A 484 -14.31 -32.60 -2.93
C THR A 484 -13.30 -33.69 -2.67
N TRP A 485 -13.76 -34.80 -2.08
CA TRP A 485 -12.96 -36.01 -1.86
C TRP A 485 -12.58 -36.73 -3.15
N ASP A 486 -13.30 -36.49 -4.24
CA ASP A 486 -13.06 -37.07 -5.56
C ASP A 486 -12.10 -36.24 -6.42
N ASP A 487 -11.63 -35.06 -5.88
CA ASP A 487 -10.76 -34.10 -6.57
C ASP A 487 -9.46 -33.85 -5.81
N ASP A 488 -9.05 -34.70 -4.88
CA ASP A 488 -8.07 -34.37 -3.85
C ASP A 488 -6.73 -35.09 -3.95
N SER A 489 -6.33 -35.53 -5.16
CA SER A 489 -5.10 -36.33 -5.29
C SER A 489 -4.31 -36.09 -6.58
N TYR A 490 -2.98 -36.29 -6.46
CA TYR A 490 -2.02 -36.25 -7.57
C TYR A 490 -1.06 -37.44 -7.53
N TRP A 491 -0.64 -37.88 -8.70
CA TRP A 491 0.56 -38.69 -8.88
C TRP A 491 1.79 -37.77 -8.83
N VAL A 492 2.82 -38.16 -8.06
CA VAL A 492 4.03 -37.36 -7.87
C VAL A 492 5.26 -38.26 -7.97
N GLY A 493 6.27 -37.82 -8.70
CA GLY A 493 7.57 -38.47 -8.80
C GLY A 493 8.71 -37.46 -8.79
N VAL A 494 9.79 -37.77 -8.08
CA VAL A 494 11.05 -37.03 -8.12
C VAL A 494 12.15 -37.97 -8.58
N ASP A 495 12.86 -37.61 -9.66
CA ASP A 495 13.96 -38.36 -10.29
C ASP A 495 13.60 -39.79 -10.72
N GLY A 496 12.31 -40.09 -10.90
CA GLY A 496 11.89 -41.43 -11.24
C GLY A 496 10.41 -41.53 -11.59
N PRO A 497 9.90 -42.74 -11.72
CA PRO A 497 8.50 -42.96 -12.05
C PRO A 497 7.59 -42.53 -10.90
N MET A 498 6.37 -42.14 -11.26
CA MET A 498 5.30 -41.79 -10.29
C MET A 498 4.70 -43.08 -9.69
N ASN A 499 5.42 -43.71 -8.80
CA ASN A 499 4.98 -44.98 -8.16
C ASN A 499 4.01 -44.75 -7.00
N ASN A 500 3.97 -43.52 -6.47
CA ASN A 500 3.14 -43.14 -5.34
C ASN A 500 2.22 -41.96 -5.73
N PHE A 501 1.05 -41.92 -5.12
CA PHE A 501 0.16 -40.77 -5.20
C PHE A 501 -0.01 -40.12 -3.82
N VAL A 502 -0.29 -38.84 -3.84
CA VAL A 502 -0.65 -38.06 -2.65
C VAL A 502 -2.16 -37.88 -2.66
N ASN A 503 -2.82 -38.21 -1.58
CA ASN A 503 -4.26 -38.16 -1.38
C ASN A 503 -4.58 -37.35 -0.09
N GLY A 504 -5.83 -36.94 0.10
CA GLY A 504 -6.24 -36.18 1.27
C GLY A 504 -5.84 -34.70 1.16
N LEU A 505 -5.74 -34.17 -0.07
CA LEU A 505 -5.43 -32.80 -0.35
C LEU A 505 -6.65 -31.87 -0.26
N GLN A 506 -7.80 -32.36 0.22
CA GLN A 506 -9.04 -31.59 0.28
C GLN A 506 -8.87 -30.22 0.95
N THR A 507 -9.45 -29.17 0.32
CA THR A 507 -9.41 -27.80 0.80
C THR A 507 -10.66 -27.03 0.38
N ASP A 508 -11.21 -26.19 1.26
CA ASP A 508 -12.34 -25.30 0.94
C ASP A 508 -11.89 -23.97 0.31
N ALA A 509 -10.58 -23.68 0.36
CA ALA A 509 -9.94 -22.51 -0.21
C ALA A 509 -8.51 -22.85 -0.63
N TRP A 510 -7.89 -21.98 -1.42
CA TRP A 510 -6.49 -22.12 -1.80
C TRP A 510 -5.59 -22.32 -0.56
N SER A 511 -4.94 -23.48 -0.47
CA SER A 511 -4.11 -23.86 0.68
C SER A 511 -2.87 -24.62 0.25
N TRP A 512 -1.80 -24.51 1.02
CA TRP A 512 -0.57 -25.26 0.79
C TRP A 512 -0.66 -26.66 1.36
N LYS A 513 -0.30 -27.64 0.55
CA LYS A 513 -0.25 -29.07 0.91
C LYS A 513 1.09 -29.66 0.50
N GLU A 514 1.61 -30.58 1.31
CA GLU A 514 2.83 -31.30 0.99
C GLU A 514 2.54 -32.35 -0.09
N LEU A 515 3.34 -32.33 -1.17
CA LEU A 515 3.31 -33.36 -2.23
C LEU A 515 4.45 -34.37 -2.11
N TYR A 516 5.57 -33.96 -1.51
CA TYR A 516 6.76 -34.80 -1.40
C TYR A 516 7.62 -34.35 -0.24
N ASN A 517 8.24 -35.30 0.46
CA ASN A 517 9.40 -35.08 1.30
C ASN A 517 10.42 -36.21 1.06
N GLY A 518 11.70 -35.88 0.99
CA GLY A 518 12.74 -36.86 0.77
C GLY A 518 14.13 -36.26 0.72
N HIS A 519 15.13 -37.12 0.88
CA HIS A 519 16.53 -36.74 0.79
C HIS A 519 16.95 -36.61 -0.68
N LEU A 520 17.45 -35.44 -1.07
CA LEU A 520 18.01 -35.18 -2.40
C LEU A 520 19.51 -34.92 -2.29
N SER A 521 20.28 -35.36 -3.28
CA SER A 521 21.68 -35.00 -3.45
C SER A 521 21.80 -33.54 -3.92
N ALA A 522 22.98 -32.92 -3.79
CA ALA A 522 23.23 -31.68 -4.51
C ALA A 522 23.27 -31.95 -6.02
N GLY A 523 22.60 -31.12 -6.82
CA GLY A 523 22.56 -31.29 -8.27
C GLY A 523 21.19 -31.07 -8.90
N GLN A 524 21.06 -31.51 -10.14
CA GLN A 524 19.81 -31.40 -10.93
C GLN A 524 18.84 -32.54 -10.56
N HIS A 525 17.58 -32.18 -10.38
CA HIS A 525 16.47 -33.07 -10.09
C HIS A 525 15.29 -32.78 -11.01
N GLN A 526 14.40 -33.75 -11.19
CA GLN A 526 13.19 -33.60 -11.98
C GLN A 526 11.96 -33.93 -11.12
N LEU A 527 11.02 -32.98 -11.04
CA LEU A 527 9.69 -33.19 -10.50
C LEU A 527 8.72 -33.51 -11.63
N THR A 528 7.89 -34.56 -11.43
CA THR A 528 6.78 -34.95 -12.33
C THR A 528 5.49 -35.00 -11.50
N ILE A 529 4.41 -34.38 -12.01
CA ILE A 529 3.08 -34.38 -11.41
C ILE A 529 2.05 -34.77 -12.49
N ALA A 530 1.11 -35.61 -12.15
CA ALA A 530 -0.05 -35.94 -13.01
C ALA A 530 -1.34 -35.99 -12.17
N GLY A 531 -2.47 -35.70 -12.80
CA GLY A 531 -3.78 -35.87 -12.14
C GLY A 531 -4.04 -37.33 -11.83
N ARG A 532 -4.44 -37.66 -10.59
CA ARG A 532 -5.00 -38.94 -10.22
C ARG A 532 -6.51 -38.88 -10.28
N GLU A 533 -7.09 -37.80 -9.87
CA GLU A 533 -8.51 -37.46 -9.94
C GLU A 533 -8.71 -36.20 -10.78
N ASP A 534 -9.84 -36.13 -11.48
CA ASP A 534 -10.20 -34.92 -12.22
C ASP A 534 -10.76 -33.87 -11.25
N GLY A 535 -10.58 -32.59 -11.59
CA GLY A 535 -11.09 -31.48 -10.75
C GLY A 535 -10.08 -30.84 -9.82
N ALA A 536 -9.01 -31.54 -9.42
CA ALA A 536 -7.97 -31.00 -8.55
C ALA A 536 -7.28 -29.79 -9.21
N CYS A 537 -7.16 -28.69 -8.47
CA CYS A 537 -6.59 -27.43 -8.96
C CYS A 537 -5.22 -27.20 -8.34
N LEU A 538 -4.23 -26.88 -9.19
CA LEU A 538 -2.84 -26.61 -8.85
C LEU A 538 -2.49 -25.16 -9.27
N ASP A 539 -2.10 -24.34 -8.30
CA ASP A 539 -1.77 -22.94 -8.52
C ASP A 539 -0.26 -22.69 -8.53
N LYS A 540 0.44 -23.16 -7.52
CA LYS A 540 1.86 -22.86 -7.33
C LYS A 540 2.60 -23.98 -6.62
N LEU A 541 3.90 -24.11 -6.88
CA LEU A 541 4.79 -25.04 -6.19
C LEU A 541 5.86 -24.27 -5.38
N CYS A 542 6.23 -24.85 -4.24
CA CYS A 542 7.38 -24.45 -3.42
C CYS A 542 8.28 -25.66 -3.17
N ILE A 543 9.54 -25.59 -3.55
CA ILE A 543 10.55 -26.59 -3.27
C ILE A 543 11.55 -26.02 -2.27
N THR A 544 11.68 -26.58 -1.09
CA THR A 544 12.42 -26.01 0.03
C THR A 544 13.00 -27.10 0.96
N MET A 545 13.99 -26.73 1.76
CA MET A 545 14.46 -27.56 2.87
C MET A 545 13.68 -27.29 4.18
N ASN A 546 12.74 -26.37 4.19
CA ASN A 546 11.91 -26.08 5.36
C ASN A 546 10.76 -27.09 5.47
N ALA A 547 10.63 -27.70 6.65
CA ALA A 547 9.55 -28.64 6.94
C ALA A 547 8.18 -27.98 7.19
N GLU A 548 8.11 -26.65 7.30
CA GLU A 548 6.86 -25.93 7.46
C GLU A 548 6.29 -25.52 6.09
N ALA A 549 5.00 -25.76 5.88
CA ALA A 549 4.32 -25.37 4.66
C ALA A 549 4.28 -23.83 4.50
N PRO A 550 4.37 -23.31 3.26
CA PRO A 550 4.20 -21.88 3.00
C PRO A 550 2.82 -21.35 3.39
N ASP A 551 2.70 -20.05 3.48
CA ASP A 551 1.45 -19.32 3.76
C ASP A 551 1.01 -18.45 2.57
N GLY A 552 -0.29 -18.14 2.53
CA GLY A 552 -0.89 -17.18 1.59
C GLY A 552 -0.59 -17.51 0.13
N MET A 553 -0.04 -16.54 -0.61
CA MET A 553 0.37 -16.71 -2.01
C MET A 553 1.77 -17.32 -2.19
N GLY A 554 2.52 -17.54 -1.09
CA GLY A 554 3.92 -17.94 -1.13
C GLY A 554 4.85 -16.82 -1.62
N GLY A 555 6.13 -17.13 -1.83
CA GLY A 555 7.13 -16.19 -2.36
C GLY A 555 6.94 -15.90 -3.85
N SER A 556 7.60 -14.84 -4.34
CA SER A 556 7.64 -14.53 -5.77
C SER A 556 8.29 -15.65 -6.57
N PRO A 557 7.86 -15.91 -7.82
CA PRO A 557 8.48 -16.93 -8.65
C PRO A 557 9.97 -16.65 -8.76
N THR A 558 10.79 -17.58 -8.28
CA THR A 558 12.24 -17.54 -8.52
C THR A 558 12.43 -17.64 -10.02
N ALA A 559 13.30 -16.78 -10.58
CA ALA A 559 13.55 -16.72 -12.02
C ALA A 559 13.60 -18.13 -12.59
N ILE A 560 12.79 -18.40 -13.62
CA ILE A 560 12.63 -19.71 -14.27
C ILE A 560 14.02 -20.34 -14.38
N GLY A 561 14.29 -21.34 -13.54
CA GLY A 561 15.47 -22.15 -13.69
C GLY A 561 15.45 -22.62 -15.13
N HIS A 562 16.51 -22.31 -15.91
CA HIS A 562 16.65 -22.53 -17.33
C HIS A 562 15.68 -23.60 -17.83
N LEU A 563 14.69 -23.19 -18.65
CA LEU A 563 14.08 -24.09 -19.58
C LEU A 563 15.25 -24.63 -20.42
N SER A 564 15.85 -25.72 -19.96
CA SER A 564 16.74 -26.49 -20.81
C SER A 564 15.89 -26.92 -21.99
N THR A 565 15.99 -26.18 -23.07
CA THR A 565 15.61 -26.67 -24.37
C THR A 565 16.55 -27.81 -24.70
N THR A 566 16.33 -28.97 -24.10
CA THR A 566 17.03 -30.17 -24.51
C THR A 566 16.65 -30.41 -25.97
N GLY A 567 17.52 -29.99 -26.88
CA GLY A 567 17.51 -30.40 -28.27
C GLY A 567 16.87 -29.47 -29.31
N ARG A 568 16.53 -28.22 -28.98
CA ARG A 568 16.04 -27.27 -30.00
C ARG A 568 17.01 -26.10 -30.15
N ALA A 569 17.52 -25.93 -31.35
CA ALA A 569 18.33 -24.77 -31.71
C ALA A 569 17.43 -23.51 -31.73
N VAL A 570 17.90 -22.40 -31.14
CA VAL A 570 17.27 -21.09 -31.30
C VAL A 570 17.67 -20.53 -32.65
N ALA A 571 16.71 -20.40 -33.56
CA ALA A 571 16.96 -19.93 -34.90
C ALA A 571 17.32 -18.43 -34.96
N SER A 572 16.74 -17.60 -34.06
CA SER A 572 17.05 -16.18 -33.97
C SER A 572 16.64 -15.59 -32.63
N VAL A 573 17.31 -14.50 -32.23
CA VAL A 573 16.92 -13.67 -31.06
C VAL A 573 16.85 -12.22 -31.55
N ASP A 574 15.64 -11.66 -31.51
CA ASP A 574 15.40 -10.25 -31.79
C ASP A 574 15.27 -9.49 -30.47
N THR A 575 15.85 -8.31 -30.37
CA THR A 575 15.74 -7.43 -29.19
C THR A 575 15.00 -6.15 -29.53
N TYR A 576 14.15 -5.73 -28.60
CA TYR A 576 13.32 -4.55 -28.74
C TYR A 576 13.44 -3.67 -27.50
N THR A 577 13.32 -2.35 -27.67
CA THR A 577 13.11 -1.42 -26.56
C THR A 577 11.74 -1.67 -25.91
N LEU A 578 11.48 -1.15 -24.71
CA LEU A 578 10.14 -1.23 -24.08
C LEU A 578 9.05 -0.53 -24.91
N SER A 579 9.41 0.38 -25.82
CA SER A 579 8.51 1.01 -26.80
C SER A 579 8.29 0.19 -28.07
N GLY A 580 8.86 -1.03 -28.16
CA GLY A 580 8.65 -1.94 -29.30
C GLY A 580 9.55 -1.68 -30.51
N ILE A 581 10.59 -0.85 -30.39
CA ILE A 581 11.55 -0.60 -31.48
C ILE A 581 12.62 -1.68 -31.45
N GLN A 582 12.82 -2.38 -32.58
CA GLN A 582 13.88 -3.38 -32.71
C GLN A 582 15.26 -2.70 -32.62
N THR A 583 16.16 -3.27 -31.82
CA THR A 583 17.47 -2.71 -31.51
C THR A 583 18.50 -3.80 -31.24
N THR A 584 19.77 -3.45 -31.33
CA THR A 584 20.87 -4.27 -30.84
C THR A 584 21.21 -3.83 -29.40
N MET A 585 21.44 -4.79 -28.50
CA MET A 585 21.81 -4.49 -27.09
C MET A 585 23.18 -3.79 -27.06
N GLN A 586 23.19 -2.45 -26.98
CA GLN A 586 24.45 -1.66 -26.96
C GLN A 586 24.55 -0.73 -25.74
N ALA A 587 23.50 -0.62 -24.90
CA ALA A 587 23.49 0.27 -23.74
C ALA A 587 22.85 -0.41 -22.53
N THR A 588 23.17 0.09 -21.32
CA THR A 588 22.49 -0.32 -20.08
C THR A 588 21.02 0.07 -20.14
N GLY A 589 20.12 -0.85 -19.76
CA GLY A 589 18.69 -0.58 -19.71
C GLY A 589 17.82 -1.81 -19.95
N PRO A 590 16.51 -1.66 -19.84
CA PRO A 590 15.56 -2.74 -20.04
C PRO A 590 15.22 -2.94 -21.51
N TYR A 591 15.28 -4.19 -21.97
CA TYR A 591 14.94 -4.65 -23.32
C TYR A 591 13.94 -5.80 -23.27
N ILE A 592 13.23 -6.03 -24.37
CA ILE A 592 12.44 -7.24 -24.60
C ILE A 592 13.24 -8.11 -25.60
N ALA A 593 13.64 -9.31 -25.18
CA ALA A 593 14.24 -10.30 -26.06
C ALA A 593 13.16 -11.27 -26.53
N ILE A 594 13.00 -11.42 -27.84
CA ILE A 594 12.11 -12.37 -28.48
C ILE A 594 12.97 -13.45 -29.14
N SER A 595 12.92 -14.68 -28.60
CA SER A 595 13.61 -15.84 -29.18
C SER A 595 12.61 -16.64 -30.02
N ARG A 596 13.02 -17.05 -31.21
CA ARG A 596 12.25 -17.93 -32.11
C ARG A 596 12.97 -19.28 -32.22
N ALA A 597 12.25 -20.36 -31.97
CA ALA A 597 12.75 -21.70 -32.22
C ALA A 597 12.48 -22.13 -33.67
N ASP A 598 13.20 -23.15 -34.17
CA ASP A 598 13.09 -23.68 -35.53
C ASP A 598 11.67 -24.16 -35.90
N ASP A 599 10.82 -24.45 -34.89
CA ASP A 599 9.41 -24.87 -35.09
C ASP A 599 8.43 -23.69 -35.15
N GLY A 600 8.92 -22.44 -35.14
CA GLY A 600 8.09 -21.23 -35.14
C GLY A 600 7.60 -20.80 -33.73
N THR A 601 7.94 -21.51 -32.68
CA THR A 601 7.61 -21.10 -31.30
C THR A 601 8.32 -19.79 -30.96
N VAL A 602 7.58 -18.84 -30.41
CA VAL A 602 8.09 -17.51 -30.04
C VAL A 602 8.07 -17.38 -28.51
N LEU A 603 9.23 -17.06 -27.95
CA LEU A 603 9.38 -16.77 -26.50
C LEU A 603 9.84 -15.32 -26.35
N SER A 604 9.19 -14.55 -25.48
CA SER A 604 9.61 -13.20 -25.14
C SER A 604 10.02 -13.10 -23.68
N ARG A 605 11.09 -12.37 -23.37
CA ARG A 605 11.48 -12.05 -22.00
C ARG A 605 12.00 -10.62 -21.88
N LYS A 606 11.75 -10.00 -20.74
CA LYS A 606 12.40 -8.72 -20.37
C LYS A 606 13.84 -9.01 -19.93
N VAL A 607 14.80 -8.30 -20.52
CA VAL A 607 16.22 -8.38 -20.19
C VAL A 607 16.67 -7.00 -19.72
N ILE A 608 17.36 -6.96 -18.58
CA ILE A 608 17.98 -5.72 -18.08
C ILE A 608 19.48 -5.90 -18.19
N LEU A 609 20.12 -5.08 -19.03
CA LEU A 609 21.59 -4.97 -19.05
C LEU A 609 21.99 -3.95 -17.99
N ARG A 610 22.82 -4.36 -17.07
CA ARG A 610 23.42 -3.54 -16.01
C ARG A 610 24.75 -2.96 -16.44
#